data_56c60a37fb49ed701d8c9f4a6fbc29c2
#
_entry.id   56c60a37fb49ed701d8c9f4a6fbc29c2
#
_cell.length_a   1.000
_cell.length_b   1.000
_cell.length_c   1.000
_cell.angle_alpha   90.00
_cell.angle_beta   90.00
_cell.angle_gamma   90.00
#
_symmetry.space_group_name_H-M   'P 1'
#
loop_
_entity.id
_entity.type
_entity.pdbx_description
1 polymer ?
#
loop_
_entity_poly.entity_id
_entity_poly.type
_entity_poly.pdbx_seq_one_letter_code
_entity_poly.pdbx_strand_id
1 'polypeptide(L)'
;MEFLASIKARVPDYAKDIRLNLDGTIARSSLEGNDAVGVALAAAFAAKSTLIVDAIRHAGVLSPEETQGALTAAALMGMNNVWYPYVEMTQSADIKSQPAQLRMNAYAS
;
A
#
# COMPACT_ATOMS: atom_id res chain seq x y z
N MET A 1 7.20 0.15 17.13
CA MET A 1 7.82 0.02 15.78
C MET A 1 8.81 1.16 15.60
N GLU A 2 10.08 0.80 15.50
CA GLU A 2 11.14 1.82 15.44
C GLU A 2 11.13 2.66 14.18
N PHE A 3 10.74 2.07 13.04
CA PHE A 3 10.68 2.82 11.79
C PHE A 3 9.67 3.97 11.85
N LEU A 4 8.61 3.83 12.65
CA LEU A 4 7.63 4.90 12.83
C LEU A 4 8.23 6.11 13.53
N ALA A 5 9.14 5.91 14.47
CA ALA A 5 9.80 7.02 15.16
C ALA A 5 10.57 7.90 14.16
N SER A 6 11.28 7.27 13.24
CA SER A 6 12.04 8.01 12.21
C SER A 6 11.11 8.77 11.26
N ILE A 7 9.97 8.19 10.89
CA ILE A 7 8.98 8.86 10.04
C ILE A 7 8.34 10.03 10.78
N LYS A 8 7.91 9.80 12.04
CA LYS A 8 7.28 10.84 12.85
C LYS A 8 8.19 12.03 13.07
N ALA A 9 9.49 11.81 13.20
CA ALA A 9 10.47 12.88 13.39
C ALA A 9 10.53 13.83 12.19
N ARG A 10 10.12 13.38 11.00
CA ARG A 10 10.11 14.17 9.77
C ARG A 10 8.80 14.89 9.52
N VAL A 11 7.76 14.60 10.31
CA VAL A 11 6.45 15.25 10.14
C VAL A 11 6.49 16.59 10.86
N PRO A 12 6.27 17.71 10.17
CA PRO A 12 6.31 19.03 10.80
C PRO A 12 5.10 19.27 11.71
N ASP A 13 5.23 20.23 12.62
CA ASP A 13 4.20 20.51 13.64
C ASP A 13 2.85 20.91 13.04
N TYR A 14 2.84 21.55 11.87
CA TYR A 14 1.55 21.86 11.24
C TYR A 14 0.79 20.62 10.79
N ALA A 15 1.44 19.48 10.74
CA ALA A 15 0.84 18.21 10.35
C ALA A 15 0.85 17.19 11.51
N LYS A 16 0.79 17.67 12.75
CA LYS A 16 0.89 16.78 13.93
C LYS A 16 -0.19 15.71 13.98
N ASP A 17 -1.36 15.97 13.42
CA ASP A 17 -2.42 14.97 13.38
C ASP A 17 -2.03 13.75 12.52
N ILE A 18 -1.22 13.97 11.49
CA ILE A 18 -0.67 12.87 10.70
C ILE A 18 0.24 12.01 11.56
N ARG A 19 1.09 12.63 12.40
CA ARG A 19 1.94 11.88 13.34
C ARG A 19 1.12 10.99 14.27
N LEU A 20 0.04 11.53 14.83
CA LEU A 20 -0.83 10.78 15.74
C LEU A 20 -1.52 9.63 15.02
N ASN A 21 -1.94 9.85 13.78
CA ASN A 21 -2.62 8.85 12.98
C ASN A 21 -1.70 7.72 12.54
N LEU A 22 -0.40 7.97 12.38
CA LEU A 22 0.55 6.89 12.10
C LEU A 22 0.55 5.85 13.22
N ASP A 23 0.54 6.29 14.48
CA ASP A 23 0.44 5.36 15.59
C ASP A 23 -0.92 4.66 15.62
N GLY A 24 -2.00 5.41 15.40
CA GLY A 24 -3.34 4.86 15.46
C GLY A 24 -3.63 3.83 14.37
N THR A 25 -3.13 4.06 13.16
CA THR A 25 -3.42 3.20 12.03
C THR A 25 -2.43 2.06 11.87
N ILE A 26 -1.18 2.22 12.31
CA ILE A 26 -0.14 1.20 12.12
C ILE A 26 0.20 0.52 13.43
N ALA A 27 0.72 1.25 14.40
CA ALA A 27 1.21 0.66 15.66
C ALA A 27 0.09 0.02 16.47
N ARG A 28 -1.11 0.61 16.46
CA ARG A 28 -2.28 0.10 17.18
C ARG A 28 -3.29 -0.58 16.24
N SER A 29 -2.82 -1.06 15.11
CA SER A 29 -3.64 -1.82 14.17
C SER A 29 -4.16 -3.11 14.81
N SER A 30 -5.34 -3.55 14.40
CA SER A 30 -5.87 -4.87 14.77
C SER A 30 -5.18 -6.02 14.06
N LEU A 31 -4.37 -5.73 13.04
CA LEU A 31 -3.59 -6.73 12.32
C LEU A 31 -2.37 -7.13 13.15
N GLU A 32 -1.89 -8.35 12.95
CA GLU A 32 -0.63 -8.79 13.53
C GLU A 32 0.54 -7.97 12.97
N GLY A 33 1.67 -7.92 13.73
CA GLY A 33 2.77 -7.00 13.46
C GLY A 33 3.26 -7.01 12.02
N ASN A 34 3.58 -8.19 11.47
CA ASN A 34 4.10 -8.27 10.09
C ASN A 34 3.02 -7.95 9.06
N ASP A 35 1.78 -8.32 9.33
CA ASP A 35 0.67 -7.97 8.42
C ASP A 35 0.46 -6.46 8.41
N ALA A 36 0.48 -5.81 9.57
CA ALA A 36 0.35 -4.36 9.66
C ALA A 36 1.47 -3.65 8.91
N VAL A 37 2.70 -4.11 9.04
CA VAL A 37 3.85 -3.53 8.34
C VAL A 37 3.74 -3.78 6.83
N GLY A 38 3.29 -4.96 6.42
CA GLY A 38 3.07 -5.28 5.01
C GLY A 38 2.03 -4.38 4.37
N VAL A 39 0.91 -4.15 5.05
CA VAL A 39 -0.15 -3.24 4.58
C VAL A 39 0.39 -1.80 4.51
N ALA A 40 1.17 -1.39 5.51
CA ALA A 40 1.79 -0.05 5.51
C ALA A 40 2.74 0.12 4.32
N LEU A 41 3.53 -0.91 3.99
CA LEU A 41 4.42 -0.88 2.83
C LEU A 41 3.63 -0.77 1.53
N ALA A 42 2.60 -1.59 1.37
CA ALA A 42 1.76 -1.56 0.18
C ALA A 42 1.09 -0.19 0.00
N ALA A 43 0.57 0.38 1.08
CA ALA A 43 -0.07 1.69 1.05
C ALA A 43 0.93 2.81 0.72
N ALA A 44 2.12 2.75 1.28
CA ALA A 44 3.19 3.73 1.00
C ALA A 44 3.62 3.67 -0.47
N PHE A 45 3.74 2.46 -1.01
CA PHE A 45 4.07 2.27 -2.42
C PHE A 45 2.96 2.84 -3.30
N ALA A 46 1.70 2.53 -3.00
CA ALA A 46 0.55 3.03 -3.76
C ALA A 46 0.46 4.56 -3.72
N ALA A 47 0.80 5.16 -2.58
CA ALA A 47 0.84 6.62 -2.41
C ALA A 47 2.10 7.26 -2.99
N LYS A 48 3.03 6.47 -3.53
CA LYS A 48 4.31 6.92 -4.12
C LYS A 48 5.21 7.62 -3.10
N SER A 49 5.14 7.19 -1.84
CA SER A 49 5.99 7.73 -0.78
C SER A 49 7.28 6.93 -0.68
N THR A 50 8.31 7.34 -1.40
CA THR A 50 9.62 6.68 -1.34
C THR A 50 10.22 6.75 0.07
N LEU A 51 9.97 7.84 0.79
CA LEU A 51 10.45 7.99 2.16
C LEU A 51 9.96 6.86 3.07
N ILE A 52 8.66 6.60 3.05
CA ILE A 52 8.06 5.57 3.92
C ILE A 52 8.43 4.17 3.43
N VAL A 53 8.40 3.94 2.11
CA VAL A 53 8.82 2.66 1.54
C VAL A 53 10.24 2.32 1.98
N ASP A 54 11.16 3.27 1.85
CA ASP A 54 12.57 3.05 2.23
C ASP A 54 12.72 2.83 3.72
N ALA A 55 12.00 3.59 4.56
CA ALA A 55 12.03 3.43 6.00
C ALA A 55 11.60 2.02 6.43
N ILE A 56 10.53 1.51 5.83
CA ILE A 56 10.02 0.16 6.14
C ILE A 56 11.03 -0.90 5.68
N ARG A 57 11.56 -0.75 4.48
CA ARG A 57 12.51 -1.71 3.92
C ARG A 57 13.81 -1.74 4.74
N HIS A 58 14.32 -0.58 5.14
CA HIS A 58 15.54 -0.50 5.95
C HIS A 58 15.34 -1.04 7.37
N ALA A 59 14.12 -0.99 7.90
CA ALA A 59 13.83 -1.55 9.22
C ALA A 59 14.01 -3.07 9.28
N GLY A 60 13.89 -3.76 8.15
CA GLY A 60 14.16 -5.18 8.06
C GLY A 60 13.16 -6.07 8.81
N VAL A 61 11.96 -5.56 9.09
CA VAL A 61 10.91 -6.32 9.80
C VAL A 61 10.31 -7.40 8.91
N LEU A 62 10.11 -7.08 7.62
CA LEU A 62 9.53 -8.00 6.66
C LEU A 62 10.60 -8.87 6.00
N SER A 63 10.26 -10.13 5.75
CA SER A 63 11.10 -11.01 4.95
C SER A 63 11.13 -10.53 3.49
N PRO A 64 12.10 -11.01 2.67
CA PRO A 64 12.08 -10.68 1.24
C PRO A 64 10.79 -11.10 0.56
N GLU A 65 10.22 -12.24 0.93
CA GLU A 65 8.96 -12.74 0.36
C GLU A 65 7.78 -11.85 0.76
N GLU A 66 7.72 -11.45 2.03
CA GLU A 66 6.67 -10.55 2.52
C GLU A 66 6.75 -9.19 1.83
N THR A 67 7.96 -8.65 1.68
CA THR A 67 8.20 -7.38 0.97
C THR A 67 7.74 -7.49 -0.48
N GLN A 68 8.15 -8.55 -1.17
CA GLN A 68 7.78 -8.80 -2.56
C GLN A 68 6.27 -8.93 -2.71
N GLY A 69 5.64 -9.66 -1.80
CA GLY A 69 4.19 -9.85 -1.82
C GLY A 69 3.42 -8.52 -1.65
N ALA A 70 3.86 -7.69 -0.71
CA ALA A 70 3.22 -6.39 -0.46
C ALA A 70 3.33 -5.47 -1.68
N LEU A 71 4.51 -5.38 -2.28
CA LEU A 71 4.74 -4.54 -3.45
C LEU A 71 3.98 -5.06 -4.67
N THR A 72 3.93 -6.38 -4.85
CA THR A 72 3.18 -7.01 -5.95
C THR A 72 1.69 -6.72 -5.81
N ALA A 73 1.14 -6.88 -4.62
CA ALA A 73 -0.28 -6.59 -4.37
C ALA A 73 -0.61 -5.14 -4.69
N ALA A 74 0.22 -4.20 -4.25
CA ALA A 74 0.02 -2.78 -4.53
C ALA A 74 0.06 -2.48 -6.03
N ALA A 75 1.01 -3.08 -6.74
CA ALA A 75 1.13 -2.88 -8.19
C ALA A 75 -0.09 -3.42 -8.93
N LEU A 76 -0.56 -4.62 -8.58
CA LEU A 76 -1.73 -5.21 -9.23
C LEU A 76 -3.00 -4.41 -8.94
N MET A 77 -3.19 -3.98 -7.71
CA MET A 77 -4.36 -3.17 -7.36
C MET A 77 -4.30 -1.79 -7.99
N GLY A 78 -3.12 -1.22 -8.16
CA GLY A 78 -2.93 0.02 -8.90
C GLY A 78 -3.39 -0.09 -10.34
N MET A 79 -3.11 -1.22 -10.98
CA MET A 79 -3.58 -1.52 -12.34
C MET A 79 -5.11 -1.64 -12.37
N ASN A 80 -5.68 -2.42 -11.44
CA ASN A 80 -7.13 -2.62 -11.35
C ASN A 80 -7.86 -1.32 -11.05
N ASN A 81 -7.29 -0.45 -10.23
CA ASN A 81 -7.89 0.83 -9.86
C ASN A 81 -8.02 1.79 -11.03
N VAL A 82 -7.26 1.59 -12.09
CA VAL A 82 -7.40 2.37 -13.33
C VAL A 82 -8.52 1.79 -14.20
N TRP A 83 -8.51 0.48 -14.42
CA TRP A 83 -9.44 -0.17 -15.36
C TRP A 83 -10.88 -0.15 -14.85
N TYR A 84 -11.13 -0.65 -13.64
CA TYR A 84 -12.50 -0.81 -13.18
C TYR A 84 -13.23 0.52 -12.96
N PRO A 85 -12.63 1.56 -12.34
CA PRO A 85 -13.27 2.87 -12.29
C PRO A 85 -13.51 3.48 -13.67
N TYR A 86 -12.58 3.27 -14.61
CA TYR A 86 -12.75 3.74 -15.99
C TYR A 86 -13.99 3.12 -16.63
N VAL A 87 -14.16 1.81 -16.51
CA VAL A 87 -15.31 1.09 -17.07
C VAL A 87 -16.61 1.65 -16.48
N GLU A 88 -16.66 1.91 -15.18
CA GLU A 88 -17.84 2.48 -14.53
C GLU A 88 -18.13 3.90 -15.00
N MET A 89 -17.10 4.73 -15.14
CA MET A 89 -17.26 6.11 -15.56
C MET A 89 -17.73 6.25 -17.00
N THR A 90 -17.39 5.30 -17.88
CA THR A 90 -17.82 5.37 -19.28
C THR A 90 -19.31 5.14 -19.45
N GLN A 91 -19.94 4.38 -18.53
CA GLN A 91 -21.33 3.95 -18.62
C GLN A 91 -21.68 3.25 -19.93
N SER A 92 -20.67 2.69 -20.61
CA SER A 92 -20.84 1.98 -21.88
C SER A 92 -21.10 0.50 -21.61
N ALA A 93 -22.22 -0.02 -22.07
CA ALA A 93 -22.53 -1.44 -21.93
C ALA A 93 -21.53 -2.32 -22.68
N ASP A 94 -21.04 -1.86 -23.83
CA ASP A 94 -20.05 -2.59 -24.61
C ASP A 94 -18.74 -2.73 -23.86
N ILE A 95 -18.24 -1.66 -23.24
CA ILE A 95 -17.01 -1.68 -22.45
C ILE A 95 -17.19 -2.52 -21.20
N LYS A 96 -18.33 -2.38 -20.50
CA LYS A 96 -18.63 -3.15 -19.28
C LYS A 96 -18.68 -4.65 -19.54
N SER A 97 -19.13 -5.06 -20.72
CA SER A 97 -19.23 -6.48 -21.08
C SER A 97 -17.92 -7.09 -21.54
N GLN A 98 -16.90 -6.27 -21.82
CA GLN A 98 -15.61 -6.77 -22.26
C GLN A 98 -14.79 -7.28 -21.08
N PRO A 99 -14.05 -8.39 -21.23
CA PRO A 99 -13.11 -8.82 -20.18
C PRO A 99 -11.99 -7.80 -20.03
N ALA A 100 -11.51 -7.64 -18.81
CA ALA A 100 -10.46 -6.67 -18.50
C ALA A 100 -9.14 -6.95 -19.21
N GLN A 101 -8.88 -8.22 -19.57
CA GLN A 101 -7.64 -8.65 -20.22
C GLN A 101 -6.38 -8.26 -19.43
N LEU A 102 -6.52 -8.14 -18.12
CA LEU A 102 -5.42 -7.84 -17.24
C LEU A 102 -4.78 -9.13 -16.74
N ARG A 103 -3.46 -9.19 -16.81
CA ARG A 103 -2.74 -10.36 -16.31
C ARG A 103 -2.55 -10.24 -14.81
N MET A 104 -2.99 -11.27 -14.10
CA MET A 104 -2.92 -11.33 -12.64
C MET A 104 -2.18 -12.60 -12.21
N ASN A 105 -1.07 -12.90 -12.89
CA ASN A 105 -0.35 -14.15 -12.71
C ASN A 105 0.13 -14.36 -11.27
N ALA A 106 0.37 -13.29 -10.53
CA ALA A 106 0.80 -13.37 -9.14
C ALA A 106 -0.25 -14.05 -8.24
N TYR A 107 -1.52 -13.98 -8.60
CA TYR A 107 -2.58 -14.65 -7.84
C TYR A 107 -2.65 -16.15 -8.08
N ALA A 108 -2.03 -16.62 -9.15
CA ALA A 108 -2.02 -18.03 -9.52
C ALA A 108 -0.80 -18.78 -9.00
N SER A 109 0.18 -18.07 -8.45
CA SER A 109 1.45 -18.65 -7.99
C SER A 109 1.45 -19.05 -6.53
#